data_cc5fba509bfe8ec88cba283da6deb676
#
_entry.id   cc5fba509bfe8ec88cba283da6deb676
#
_cell.length_a   1.000
_cell.length_b   1.000
_cell.length_c   1.000
_cell.angle_alpha   90.00
_cell.angle_beta   90.00
_cell.angle_gamma   90.00
#
_symmetry.space_group_name_H-M   'P 1'
#
loop_
_entity.id
_entity.type
_entity.pdbx_description
1 polymer ?
#
loop_
_entity_poly.entity_id
_entity_poly.type
_entity_poly.pdbx_seq_one_letter_code
_entity_poly.pdbx_strand_id
1 'polypeptide(L)'
;MIRKRLVLSAVLMGGVSFVHAQTQVMTLDEIFRLADENSKSINIYSLMTDEAEKAVDIARSDLLPSVQAKANAQYISDCVTFDRDFGNWESGELPHFGNSLILKATQVIYAGGRISNNIRLKELEKEASVQDERQNRQNLRFLLAGYYLEISKLSNQKYVYENNISQTKLLVKDMQAAYKQGTALKSDITRYELQLQNLELGLTSVKNRINVISYKL
;
A
#
# COMPACT_ATOMS: atom_id res chain seq x y z
N MET A 1 -70.27 22.47 10.15
CA MET A 1 -69.27 21.41 10.25
C MET A 1 -67.88 21.94 9.91
N ILE A 2 -67.13 22.23 10.95
CA ILE A 2 -65.84 22.91 10.86
C ILE A 2 -64.73 21.87 10.95
N ARG A 3 -63.98 21.69 9.86
CA ARG A 3 -62.76 20.84 9.87
C ARG A 3 -61.56 21.69 10.28
N LYS A 4 -61.08 21.49 11.50
CA LYS A 4 -59.85 22.04 12.01
C LYS A 4 -58.66 21.42 11.27
N ARG A 5 -57.87 22.25 10.56
CA ARG A 5 -56.56 21.87 10.02
C ARG A 5 -55.51 22.10 11.12
N LEU A 6 -54.98 21.03 11.65
CA LEU A 6 -53.79 21.04 12.51
C LEU A 6 -52.56 21.16 11.63
N VAL A 7 -51.90 22.31 11.68
CA VAL A 7 -50.57 22.54 11.09
C VAL A 7 -49.56 22.06 12.11
N LEU A 8 -48.91 20.91 11.82
CA LEU A 8 -47.82 20.35 12.61
C LEU A 8 -46.53 20.96 12.11
N SER A 9 -46.02 22.01 12.77
CA SER A 9 -44.71 22.59 12.53
C SER A 9 -43.64 21.70 13.14
N ALA A 10 -42.99 20.88 12.30
CA ALA A 10 -41.81 20.13 12.66
C ALA A 10 -40.62 21.10 12.76
N VAL A 11 -40.20 21.40 13.97
CA VAL A 11 -38.95 22.08 14.27
C VAL A 11 -37.81 21.11 14.02
N LEU A 12 -37.14 21.28 12.90
CA LEU A 12 -35.87 20.59 12.59
C LEU A 12 -34.77 21.24 13.44
N MET A 13 -34.55 20.70 14.63
CA MET A 13 -33.35 20.96 15.42
C MET A 13 -32.16 20.26 14.72
N GLY A 14 -31.49 21.00 13.83
CA GLY A 14 -30.21 20.63 13.29
C GLY A 14 -29.15 20.61 14.38
N GLY A 15 -28.87 19.44 14.93
CA GLY A 15 -27.74 19.20 15.81
C GLY A 15 -26.46 19.49 15.07
N VAL A 16 -25.85 20.66 15.30
CA VAL A 16 -24.48 20.95 14.88
C VAL A 16 -23.56 20.08 15.74
N SER A 17 -23.22 18.92 15.21
CA SER A 17 -22.17 18.08 15.80
C SER A 17 -20.84 18.83 15.62
N PHE A 18 -20.39 19.50 16.67
CA PHE A 18 -19.02 19.99 16.75
C PHE A 18 -18.12 18.77 16.74
N VAL A 19 -17.58 18.44 15.56
CA VAL A 19 -16.45 17.52 15.45
C VAL A 19 -15.28 18.23 16.12
N HIS A 20 -15.08 17.94 17.39
CA HIS A 20 -13.84 18.27 18.05
C HIS A 20 -12.77 17.40 17.38
N ALA A 21 -11.93 18.00 16.55
CA ALA A 21 -10.68 17.43 16.13
C ALA A 21 -9.81 17.31 17.39
N GLN A 22 -10.01 16.23 18.14
CA GLN A 22 -9.10 15.84 19.20
C GLN A 22 -7.76 15.54 18.49
N THR A 23 -6.76 16.32 18.81
CA THR A 23 -5.37 16.01 18.51
C THR A 23 -5.06 14.75 19.31
N GLN A 24 -5.37 13.59 18.73
CA GLN A 24 -5.08 12.30 19.35
C GLN A 24 -3.57 12.13 19.30
N VAL A 25 -2.93 12.22 20.46
CA VAL A 25 -1.51 11.91 20.58
C VAL A 25 -1.38 10.41 20.40
N MET A 26 -1.12 9.99 19.18
CA MET A 26 -0.86 8.58 18.88
C MET A 26 0.47 8.18 19.53
N THR A 27 0.44 7.09 20.26
CA THR A 27 1.65 6.46 20.77
C THR A 27 2.35 5.65 19.67
N LEU A 28 3.63 5.40 19.82
CA LEU A 28 4.39 4.58 18.86
C LEU A 28 3.80 3.17 18.70
N ASP A 29 3.33 2.57 19.80
CA ASP A 29 2.71 1.25 19.80
C ASP A 29 1.39 1.24 19.02
N GLU A 30 0.60 2.31 19.12
CA GLU A 30 -0.63 2.47 18.35
C GLU A 30 -0.36 2.57 16.85
N ILE A 31 0.70 3.31 16.46
CA ILE A 31 1.14 3.40 15.06
C ILE A 31 1.54 2.02 14.54
N PHE A 32 2.29 1.24 15.31
CA PHE A 32 2.68 -0.11 14.92
C PHE A 32 1.48 -1.04 14.76
N ARG A 33 0.50 -0.97 15.68
CA ARG A 33 -0.72 -1.75 15.59
C ARG A 33 -1.52 -1.41 14.33
N LEU A 34 -1.72 -0.13 14.05
CA LEU A 34 -2.43 0.31 12.85
C LEU A 34 -1.71 -0.07 11.56
N ALA A 35 -0.36 -0.02 11.57
CA ALA A 35 0.44 -0.46 10.44
C ALA A 35 0.34 -1.97 10.22
N ASP A 36 0.38 -2.77 11.28
CA ASP A 36 0.22 -4.23 11.19
C ASP A 36 -1.16 -4.61 10.63
N GLU A 37 -2.22 -3.83 10.93
CA GLU A 37 -3.58 -4.09 10.46
C GLU A 37 -3.85 -3.57 9.03
N ASN A 38 -3.25 -2.45 8.63
CA ASN A 38 -3.66 -1.72 7.42
C ASN A 38 -2.57 -1.63 6.34
N SER A 39 -1.33 -2.05 6.63
CA SER A 39 -0.24 -1.92 5.68
C SER A 39 -0.39 -2.88 4.49
N LYS A 40 -0.48 -2.29 3.30
CA LYS A 40 -0.47 -3.05 2.05
C LYS A 40 0.81 -3.87 1.87
N SER A 41 1.95 -3.34 2.33
CA SER A 41 3.23 -4.04 2.25
C SER A 41 3.21 -5.32 3.09
N ILE A 42 2.72 -5.27 4.32
CA ILE A 42 2.60 -6.46 5.18
C ILE A 42 1.67 -7.48 4.54
N ASN A 43 0.50 -7.04 4.02
CA ASN A 43 -0.44 -7.93 3.34
C ASN A 43 0.16 -8.61 2.10
N ILE A 44 0.98 -7.90 1.32
CA ILE A 44 1.66 -8.49 0.15
C ILE A 44 2.59 -9.61 0.61
N TYR A 45 3.44 -9.38 1.61
CA TYR A 45 4.38 -10.40 2.10
C TYR A 45 3.67 -11.59 2.76
N SER A 46 2.55 -11.37 3.45
CA SER A 46 1.69 -12.45 3.95
C SER A 46 1.13 -13.30 2.81
N LEU A 47 0.62 -12.68 1.74
CA LEU A 47 0.14 -13.40 0.55
C LEU A 47 1.26 -14.17 -0.16
N MET A 48 2.49 -13.63 -0.20
CA MET A 48 3.65 -14.35 -0.75
C MET A 48 4.02 -15.58 0.10
N THR A 49 3.85 -15.50 1.41
CA THR A 49 4.02 -16.65 2.31
C THR A 49 2.95 -17.71 2.07
N ASP A 50 1.69 -17.31 1.88
CA ASP A 50 0.60 -18.21 1.53
C ASP A 50 0.82 -18.87 0.15
N GLU A 51 1.32 -18.11 -0.82
CA GLU A 51 1.70 -18.61 -2.15
C GLU A 51 2.80 -19.68 -2.03
N ALA A 52 3.85 -19.39 -1.25
CA ALA A 52 4.93 -20.35 -1.02
C ALA A 52 4.44 -21.63 -0.33
N GLU A 53 3.48 -21.53 0.59
CA GLU A 53 2.83 -22.69 1.20
C GLU A 53 2.07 -23.52 0.17
N LYS A 54 1.30 -22.90 -0.72
CA LYS A 54 0.61 -23.58 -1.81
C LYS A 54 1.58 -24.21 -2.81
N ALA A 55 2.73 -23.60 -3.04
CA ALA A 55 3.79 -24.19 -3.88
C ALA A 55 4.35 -25.51 -3.28
N VAL A 56 4.43 -25.60 -1.95
CA VAL A 56 4.75 -26.86 -1.27
C VAL A 56 3.67 -27.90 -1.50
N ASP A 57 2.39 -27.53 -1.36
CA ASP A 57 1.26 -28.45 -1.59
C ASP A 57 1.24 -28.96 -3.04
N ILE A 58 1.52 -28.10 -4.01
CA ILE A 58 1.65 -28.45 -5.43
C ILE A 58 2.82 -29.44 -5.62
N ALA A 59 3.98 -29.16 -5.03
CA ALA A 59 5.13 -30.08 -5.15
C ALA A 59 4.85 -31.45 -4.53
N ARG A 60 4.08 -31.49 -3.44
CA ARG A 60 3.63 -32.76 -2.83
C ARG A 60 2.63 -33.51 -3.70
N SER A 61 1.83 -32.82 -4.51
CA SER A 61 0.88 -33.44 -5.42
C SER A 61 1.58 -34.28 -6.52
N ASP A 62 2.86 -34.02 -6.81
CA ASP A 62 3.67 -34.86 -7.72
C ASP A 62 3.87 -36.31 -7.22
N LEU A 63 3.58 -36.56 -5.93
CA LEU A 63 3.56 -37.92 -5.36
C LEU A 63 2.27 -38.67 -5.70
N LEU A 64 1.22 -37.98 -6.13
CA LEU A 64 -0.08 -38.55 -6.43
C LEU A 64 -0.19 -38.92 -7.93
N PRO A 65 -1.05 -39.89 -8.31
CA PRO A 65 -1.32 -40.16 -9.71
C PRO A 65 -2.04 -38.99 -10.39
N SER A 66 -1.53 -38.59 -11.57
CA SER A 66 -2.22 -37.63 -12.42
C SER A 66 -3.24 -38.35 -13.31
N VAL A 67 -4.50 -37.88 -13.30
CA VAL A 67 -5.57 -38.39 -14.14
C VAL A 67 -5.98 -37.31 -15.14
N GLN A 68 -5.94 -37.65 -16.41
CA GLN A 68 -6.28 -36.75 -17.52
C GLN A 68 -7.39 -37.39 -18.36
N ALA A 69 -8.45 -36.64 -18.63
CA ALA A 69 -9.49 -36.98 -19.60
C ALA A 69 -9.37 -36.03 -20.80
N LYS A 70 -9.27 -36.56 -21.99
CA LYS A 70 -9.22 -35.80 -23.24
C LYS A 70 -10.27 -36.27 -24.20
N ALA A 71 -11.14 -35.39 -24.63
CA ALA A 71 -12.13 -35.60 -25.67
C ALA A 71 -11.75 -34.75 -26.88
N ASN A 72 -11.64 -35.37 -28.05
CA ASN A 72 -11.45 -34.68 -29.32
C ASN A 72 -12.63 -34.99 -30.23
N ALA A 73 -13.14 -33.97 -30.90
CA ALA A 73 -14.08 -34.09 -31.99
C ALA A 73 -13.50 -33.29 -33.16
N GLN A 74 -13.41 -33.91 -34.33
CA GLN A 74 -12.89 -33.25 -35.54
C GLN A 74 -13.75 -33.58 -36.74
N TYR A 75 -13.90 -32.59 -37.60
CA TYR A 75 -14.48 -32.77 -38.89
C TYR A 75 -13.36 -32.75 -39.95
N ILE A 76 -13.31 -33.79 -40.76
CA ILE A 76 -12.28 -33.95 -41.81
C ILE A 76 -13.02 -33.86 -43.16
N SER A 77 -12.59 -32.95 -43.99
CA SER A 77 -13.05 -32.85 -45.38
C SER A 77 -12.40 -33.94 -46.20
N ASP A 78 -13.02 -34.27 -47.34
CA ASP A 78 -12.45 -35.19 -48.32
C ASP A 78 -11.03 -34.73 -48.71
N CYS A 79 -10.12 -35.67 -48.83
CA CYS A 79 -8.76 -35.35 -49.26
C CYS A 79 -8.66 -35.48 -50.80
N VAL A 80 -7.91 -34.55 -51.36
CA VAL A 80 -7.54 -34.59 -52.77
C VAL A 80 -6.08 -34.97 -52.84
N THR A 81 -5.79 -36.11 -53.47
CA THR A 81 -4.40 -36.53 -53.73
C THR A 81 -4.04 -36.18 -55.19
N PHE A 82 -2.87 -35.59 -55.34
CA PHE A 82 -2.32 -35.29 -56.67
C PHE A 82 -1.22 -36.27 -56.98
N ASP A 83 -1.16 -36.68 -58.24
CA ASP A 83 0.01 -37.44 -58.74
C ASP A 83 1.24 -36.53 -58.75
N ARG A 84 2.44 -37.15 -58.81
CA ARG A 84 3.75 -36.47 -58.76
C ARG A 84 3.89 -35.31 -59.71
N ASP A 85 3.18 -35.38 -60.86
CA ASP A 85 3.23 -34.40 -61.95
C ASP A 85 2.05 -33.40 -61.90
N PHE A 86 1.21 -33.43 -60.83
CA PHE A 86 0.01 -32.63 -60.65
C PHE A 86 -1.00 -32.73 -61.81
N GLY A 87 -0.81 -33.72 -62.72
CA GLY A 87 -1.67 -33.89 -63.88
C GLY A 87 -2.96 -34.68 -63.62
N ASN A 88 -2.96 -35.54 -62.60
CA ASN A 88 -4.11 -36.33 -62.22
C ASN A 88 -4.40 -36.08 -60.74
N TRP A 89 -5.69 -35.90 -60.44
CA TRP A 89 -6.15 -35.78 -59.07
C TRP A 89 -7.22 -36.86 -58.77
N GLU A 90 -7.15 -37.45 -57.61
CA GLU A 90 -8.10 -38.44 -57.14
C GLU A 90 -8.71 -37.94 -55.81
N SER A 91 -10.02 -37.98 -55.72
CA SER A 91 -10.73 -37.64 -54.48
C SER A 91 -10.90 -38.91 -53.63
N GLY A 92 -10.29 -38.93 -52.47
CA GLY A 92 -10.48 -39.97 -51.49
C GLY A 92 -11.59 -39.61 -50.49
N GLU A 93 -12.64 -40.40 -50.43
CA GLU A 93 -13.65 -40.24 -49.39
C GLU A 93 -13.10 -40.67 -48.05
N LEU A 94 -13.07 -39.70 -47.08
CA LEU A 94 -12.67 -39.97 -45.72
C LEU A 94 -13.88 -39.90 -44.76
N PRO A 95 -13.86 -40.64 -43.64
CA PRO A 95 -14.89 -40.42 -42.62
C PRO A 95 -14.90 -38.99 -42.17
N HIS A 96 -15.99 -38.25 -42.44
CA HIS A 96 -16.08 -36.80 -42.16
C HIS A 96 -16.05 -36.46 -40.71
N PHE A 97 -16.38 -37.41 -39.84
CA PHE A 97 -16.46 -37.19 -38.39
C PHE A 97 -15.56 -38.14 -37.63
N GLY A 98 -14.54 -37.59 -36.97
CA GLY A 98 -13.64 -38.29 -36.08
C GLY A 98 -13.88 -37.87 -34.64
N ASN A 99 -14.06 -38.83 -33.76
CA ASN A 99 -14.13 -38.59 -32.34
C ASN A 99 -13.19 -39.53 -31.56
N SER A 100 -12.62 -39.03 -30.47
CA SER A 100 -11.83 -39.85 -29.56
C SER A 100 -12.01 -39.40 -28.12
N LEU A 101 -12.15 -40.35 -27.23
CA LEU A 101 -12.16 -40.16 -25.79
C LEU A 101 -11.01 -40.95 -25.19
N ILE A 102 -10.10 -40.24 -24.51
CA ILE A 102 -8.89 -40.84 -23.90
C ILE A 102 -8.92 -40.53 -22.40
N LEU A 103 -8.86 -41.57 -21.58
CA LEU A 103 -8.61 -41.46 -20.15
C LEU A 103 -7.20 -42.00 -19.88
N LYS A 104 -6.34 -41.15 -19.30
CA LYS A 104 -4.96 -41.48 -18.99
C LYS A 104 -4.68 -41.25 -17.52
N ALA A 105 -4.21 -42.27 -16.83
CA ALA A 105 -3.68 -42.19 -15.46
C ALA A 105 -2.16 -42.43 -15.51
N THR A 106 -1.40 -41.55 -14.87
CA THR A 106 0.06 -41.68 -14.83
C THR A 106 0.54 -41.47 -13.39
N GLN A 107 1.33 -42.42 -12.89
CA GLN A 107 1.99 -42.38 -11.58
C GLN A 107 3.48 -42.54 -11.74
N VAL A 108 4.25 -41.63 -11.14
CA VAL A 108 5.70 -41.75 -11.05
C VAL A 108 6.03 -42.68 -9.87
N ILE A 109 6.62 -43.82 -10.13
CA ILE A 109 6.99 -44.78 -9.07
C ILE A 109 8.37 -44.43 -8.49
N TYR A 110 9.31 -44.04 -9.35
CA TYR A 110 10.67 -43.69 -8.96
C TYR A 110 11.22 -42.59 -9.88
N ALA A 111 11.79 -41.56 -9.28
CA ALA A 111 12.38 -40.41 -10.00
C ALA A 111 13.81 -40.06 -9.49
N GLY A 112 14.52 -41.02 -8.91
CA GLY A 112 15.90 -40.77 -8.42
C GLY A 112 16.01 -39.67 -7.36
N GLY A 113 14.99 -39.48 -6.51
CA GLY A 113 14.94 -38.43 -5.49
C GLY A 113 14.53 -37.04 -5.99
N ARG A 114 14.20 -36.87 -7.29
CA ARG A 114 13.84 -35.58 -7.87
C ARG A 114 12.62 -34.97 -7.18
N ILE A 115 11.57 -35.75 -6.94
CA ILE A 115 10.32 -35.25 -6.31
C ILE A 115 10.58 -34.87 -4.87
N SER A 116 11.25 -35.72 -4.08
CA SER A 116 11.52 -35.41 -2.67
C SER A 116 12.43 -34.20 -2.49
N ASN A 117 13.45 -34.04 -3.35
CA ASN A 117 14.31 -32.86 -3.31
C ASN A 117 13.59 -31.60 -3.77
N ASN A 118 12.64 -31.69 -4.73
CA ASN A 118 11.80 -30.57 -5.12
C ASN A 118 10.87 -30.12 -3.98
N ILE A 119 10.26 -31.07 -3.27
CA ILE A 119 9.44 -30.76 -2.09
C ILE A 119 10.29 -30.05 -1.05
N ARG A 120 11.48 -30.57 -0.73
CA ARG A 120 12.41 -29.96 0.23
C ARG A 120 12.84 -28.56 -0.20
N LEU A 121 13.08 -28.33 -1.50
CA LEU A 121 13.38 -27.01 -2.04
C LEU A 121 12.22 -26.04 -1.77
N LYS A 122 10.97 -26.45 -2.06
CA LYS A 122 9.78 -25.62 -1.83
C LYS A 122 9.54 -25.35 -0.34
N GLU A 123 9.84 -26.28 0.54
CA GLU A 123 9.81 -26.06 1.99
C GLU A 123 10.81 -25.00 2.44
N LEU A 124 12.04 -25.02 1.92
CA LEU A 124 13.05 -23.99 2.20
C LEU A 124 12.65 -22.63 1.61
N GLU A 125 12.06 -22.58 0.42
CA GLU A 125 11.52 -21.35 -0.17
C GLU A 125 10.40 -20.77 0.68
N LYS A 126 9.51 -21.61 1.25
CA LYS A 126 8.48 -21.17 2.21
C LYS A 126 9.13 -20.58 3.47
N GLU A 127 10.13 -21.24 4.05
CA GLU A 127 10.85 -20.71 5.22
C GLU A 127 11.50 -19.36 4.92
N ALA A 128 12.11 -19.19 3.75
CA ALA A 128 12.67 -17.92 3.29
C ALA A 128 11.59 -16.84 3.21
N SER A 129 10.44 -17.14 2.61
CA SER A 129 9.30 -16.21 2.50
C SER A 129 8.78 -15.75 3.87
N VAL A 130 8.72 -16.65 4.86
CA VAL A 130 8.37 -16.29 6.26
C VAL A 130 9.39 -15.32 6.87
N GLN A 131 10.69 -15.50 6.59
CA GLN A 131 11.71 -14.57 7.08
C GLN A 131 11.63 -13.22 6.36
N ASP A 132 11.33 -13.20 5.07
CA ASP A 132 11.15 -11.98 4.29
C ASP A 132 9.93 -11.18 4.80
N GLU A 133 8.82 -11.83 5.14
CA GLU A 133 7.68 -11.19 5.80
C GLU A 133 8.07 -10.54 7.13
N ARG A 134 8.82 -11.29 7.96
CA ARG A 134 9.30 -10.77 9.25
C ARG A 134 10.24 -9.58 9.06
N GLN A 135 11.15 -9.66 8.12
CA GLN A 135 12.08 -8.57 7.80
C GLN A 135 11.34 -7.34 7.29
N ASN A 136 10.37 -7.51 6.40
CA ASN A 136 9.55 -6.39 5.90
C ASN A 136 8.79 -5.69 7.04
N ARG A 137 8.21 -6.45 7.97
CA ARG A 137 7.52 -5.91 9.15
C ARG A 137 8.48 -5.11 10.04
N GLN A 138 9.69 -5.60 10.27
CA GLN A 138 10.71 -4.88 11.04
C GLN A 138 11.16 -3.59 10.33
N ASN A 139 11.38 -3.65 9.02
CA ASN A 139 11.76 -2.48 8.23
C ASN A 139 10.67 -1.40 8.26
N LEU A 140 9.41 -1.80 8.14
CA LEU A 140 8.29 -0.87 8.24
C LEU A 140 8.22 -0.22 9.62
N ARG A 141 8.34 -0.99 10.70
CA ARG A 141 8.36 -0.46 12.08
C ARG A 141 9.53 0.51 12.29
N PHE A 142 10.70 0.19 11.76
CA PHE A 142 11.86 1.08 11.83
C PHE A 142 11.59 2.42 11.11
N LEU A 143 10.99 2.37 9.92
CA LEU A 143 10.62 3.56 9.16
C LEU A 143 9.60 4.43 9.90
N LEU A 144 8.55 3.80 10.44
CA LEU A 144 7.50 4.49 11.20
C LEU A 144 8.03 5.11 12.49
N ALA A 145 8.92 4.42 13.21
CA ALA A 145 9.62 4.97 14.36
C ALA A 145 10.45 6.20 13.99
N GLY A 146 11.13 6.17 12.85
CA GLY A 146 11.87 7.30 12.31
C GLY A 146 10.97 8.51 12.04
N TYR A 147 9.83 8.31 11.41
CA TYR A 147 8.85 9.38 11.17
C TYR A 147 8.26 9.95 12.46
N TYR A 148 7.93 9.09 13.42
CA TYR A 148 7.42 9.52 14.73
C TYR A 148 8.43 10.41 15.47
N LEU A 149 9.69 10.01 15.52
CA LEU A 149 10.75 10.78 16.17
C LEU A 149 11.02 12.11 15.44
N GLU A 150 10.98 12.10 14.11
CA GLU A 150 11.15 13.34 13.33
C GLU A 150 9.99 14.32 13.55
N ILE A 151 8.73 13.84 13.63
CA ILE A 151 7.57 14.70 13.98
C ILE A 151 7.75 15.27 15.39
N SER A 152 8.17 14.47 16.36
CA SER A 152 8.41 14.94 17.72
C SER A 152 9.47 16.05 17.76
N LYS A 153 10.59 15.84 17.07
CA LYS A 153 11.66 16.83 16.91
C LYS A 153 11.17 18.13 16.26
N LEU A 154 10.44 18.01 15.15
CA LEU A 154 9.88 19.16 14.42
C LEU A 154 8.84 19.92 15.26
N SER A 155 8.05 19.23 16.06
CA SER A 155 7.10 19.83 17.00
C SER A 155 7.80 20.67 18.06
N ASN A 156 8.90 20.18 18.59
CA ASN A 156 9.74 20.96 19.51
C ASN A 156 10.37 22.16 18.82
N GLN A 157 10.86 22.01 17.58
CA GLN A 157 11.39 23.13 16.80
C GLN A 157 10.31 24.18 16.53
N LYS A 158 9.09 23.76 16.18
CA LYS A 158 7.94 24.67 15.99
C LYS A 158 7.71 25.50 17.25
N TYR A 159 7.67 24.86 18.41
CA TYR A 159 7.48 25.55 19.69
C TYR A 159 8.57 26.59 19.95
N VAL A 160 9.85 26.26 19.68
CA VAL A 160 10.98 27.20 19.82
C VAL A 160 10.83 28.39 18.87
N TYR A 161 10.45 28.17 17.61
CA TYR A 161 10.21 29.25 16.65
C TYR A 161 9.06 30.15 17.10
N GLU A 162 7.94 29.58 17.57
CA GLU A 162 6.77 30.35 18.05
C GLU A 162 7.13 31.24 19.25
N ASN A 163 7.93 30.74 20.19
CA ASN A 163 8.43 31.53 21.31
C ASN A 163 9.38 32.65 20.86
N ASN A 164 10.34 32.34 19.98
CA ASN A 164 11.27 33.36 19.47
C ASN A 164 10.56 34.46 18.67
N ILE A 165 9.55 34.10 17.88
CA ILE A 165 8.70 35.06 17.16
C ILE A 165 7.97 35.97 18.15
N SER A 166 7.40 35.41 19.20
CA SER A 166 6.72 36.19 20.24
C SER A 166 7.65 37.20 20.92
N GLN A 167 8.84 36.75 21.31
CA GLN A 167 9.86 37.61 21.91
C GLN A 167 10.34 38.68 20.94
N THR A 168 10.64 38.32 19.69
CA THR A 168 11.12 39.28 18.68
C THR A 168 10.05 40.33 18.34
N LYS A 169 8.76 39.97 18.34
CA LYS A 169 7.64 40.91 18.17
C LYS A 169 7.64 41.97 19.29
N LEU A 170 7.92 41.58 20.54
CA LEU A 170 8.07 42.54 21.65
C LEU A 170 9.26 43.46 21.44
N LEU A 171 10.42 42.91 21.04
CA LEU A 171 11.62 43.71 20.75
C LEU A 171 11.37 44.71 19.62
N VAL A 172 10.68 44.33 18.54
CA VAL A 172 10.33 45.28 17.47
C VAL A 172 9.44 46.40 18.02
N LYS A 173 8.45 46.10 18.86
CA LYS A 173 7.58 47.10 19.50
C LYS A 173 8.38 48.06 20.40
N ASP A 174 9.28 47.51 21.21
CA ASP A 174 10.14 48.31 22.11
C ASP A 174 11.09 49.23 21.31
N MET A 175 11.71 48.71 20.23
CA MET A 175 12.54 49.52 19.34
C MET A 175 11.75 50.63 18.63
N GLN A 176 10.51 50.37 18.22
CA GLN A 176 9.62 51.38 17.63
C GLN A 176 9.30 52.49 18.64
N ALA A 177 9.07 52.11 19.91
CA ALA A 177 8.83 53.10 20.99
C ALA A 177 10.09 53.93 21.28
N ALA A 178 11.28 53.29 21.36
CA ALA A 178 12.55 53.98 21.58
C ALA A 178 12.90 54.91 20.40
N TYR A 179 12.60 54.51 19.18
CA TYR A 179 12.79 55.38 17.99
C TYR A 179 11.91 56.66 18.07
N LYS A 180 10.65 56.52 18.49
CA LYS A 180 9.76 57.70 18.69
C LYS A 180 10.27 58.63 19.75
N GLN A 181 11.06 58.15 20.74
CA GLN A 181 11.71 58.95 21.78
C GLN A 181 13.11 59.49 21.37
N GLY A 182 13.56 59.16 20.17
CA GLY A 182 14.87 59.56 19.66
C GLY A 182 16.06 58.79 20.25
N THR A 183 15.84 57.70 20.95
CA THR A 183 16.87 56.92 21.63
C THR A 183 17.33 55.67 20.85
N ALA A 184 16.68 55.35 19.70
CA ALA A 184 17.06 54.25 18.80
C ALA A 184 17.08 54.71 17.33
N LEU A 185 17.80 54.00 16.47
CA LEU A 185 17.89 54.29 15.05
C LEU A 185 16.84 53.50 14.26
N LYS A 186 16.43 54.02 13.12
CA LYS A 186 15.53 53.31 12.21
C LYS A 186 16.13 51.97 11.71
N SER A 187 17.45 51.93 11.55
CA SER A 187 18.19 50.71 11.19
C SER A 187 18.02 49.57 12.22
N ASP A 188 17.85 49.89 13.50
CA ASP A 188 17.68 48.90 14.54
C ASP A 188 16.31 48.25 14.43
N ILE A 189 15.25 49.03 14.15
CA ILE A 189 13.91 48.50 13.87
C ILE A 189 13.98 47.53 12.68
N THR A 190 14.56 47.98 11.57
CA THR A 190 14.67 47.15 10.35
C THR A 190 15.41 45.84 10.61
N ARG A 191 16.46 45.86 11.45
CA ARG A 191 17.21 44.65 11.82
C ARG A 191 16.31 43.63 12.54
N TYR A 192 15.53 44.07 13.52
CA TYR A 192 14.61 43.18 14.25
C TYR A 192 13.41 42.73 13.39
N GLU A 193 12.91 43.57 12.49
CA GLU A 193 11.89 43.19 11.52
C GLU A 193 12.38 42.10 10.55
N LEU A 194 13.60 42.23 10.04
CA LEU A 194 14.25 41.20 9.21
C LEU A 194 14.44 39.89 9.99
N GLN A 195 14.87 39.98 11.27
CA GLN A 195 14.98 38.81 12.12
C GLN A 195 13.61 38.12 12.34
N LEU A 196 12.56 38.89 12.56
CA LEU A 196 11.19 38.40 12.68
C LEU A 196 10.75 37.62 11.42
N GLN A 197 10.96 38.25 10.24
CA GLN A 197 10.63 37.62 8.96
C GLN A 197 11.39 36.30 8.75
N ASN A 198 12.68 36.23 9.10
CA ASN A 198 13.46 35.00 9.01
C ASN A 198 12.92 33.91 9.94
N LEU A 199 12.50 34.26 11.16
CA LEU A 199 11.88 33.32 12.10
C LEU A 199 10.52 32.81 11.58
N GLU A 200 9.70 33.68 10.98
CA GLU A 200 8.40 33.30 10.40
C GLU A 200 8.57 32.40 9.17
N LEU A 201 9.58 32.63 8.34
CA LEU A 201 9.96 31.73 7.23
C LEU A 201 10.42 30.37 7.77
N GLY A 202 11.26 30.36 8.81
CA GLY A 202 11.69 29.13 9.48
C GLY A 202 10.51 28.33 10.04
N LEU A 203 9.57 29.00 10.71
CA LEU A 203 8.35 28.37 11.24
C LEU A 203 7.50 27.76 10.12
N THR A 204 7.35 28.46 9.01
CA THR A 204 6.60 27.98 7.84
C THR A 204 7.25 26.72 7.26
N SER A 205 8.58 26.71 7.14
CA SER A 205 9.33 25.55 6.68
C SER A 205 9.12 24.33 7.60
N VAL A 206 9.20 24.53 8.92
CA VAL A 206 8.96 23.45 9.92
C VAL A 206 7.54 22.94 9.83
N LYS A 207 6.53 23.80 9.74
CA LYS A 207 5.12 23.40 9.58
C LYS A 207 4.90 22.57 8.31
N ASN A 208 5.49 22.97 7.20
CA ASN A 208 5.41 22.23 5.94
C ASN A 208 6.06 20.83 6.06
N ARG A 209 7.21 20.73 6.72
CA ARG A 209 7.86 19.42 6.98
C ARG A 209 7.01 18.52 7.85
N ILE A 210 6.38 19.04 8.92
CA ILE A 210 5.45 18.28 9.76
C ILE A 210 4.33 17.72 8.88
N ASN A 211 3.68 18.56 8.07
CA ASN A 211 2.58 18.13 7.21
C ASN A 211 2.99 17.03 6.23
N VAL A 212 4.17 17.16 5.59
CA VAL A 212 4.68 16.14 4.67
C VAL A 212 4.94 14.81 5.36
N ILE A 213 5.51 14.81 6.58
CA ILE A 213 5.82 13.58 7.31
C ILE A 213 4.54 12.97 7.88
N SER A 214 3.61 13.78 8.38
CA SER A 214 2.31 13.30 8.87
C SER A 214 1.48 12.63 7.77
N TYR A 215 1.66 13.04 6.52
CA TYR A 215 1.00 12.39 5.39
C TYR A 215 1.64 11.04 5.00
N LYS A 216 2.89 10.82 5.38
CA LYS A 216 3.60 9.56 5.14
C LYS A 216 3.39 8.53 6.26
N LEU A 217 2.92 8.96 7.41
CA LEU A 217 2.63 8.14 8.57
C LEU A 217 1.23 7.54 8.48
#